data_f71a41707fe9c01bf9ff281718333b6e
#
_entry.id   f71a41707fe9c01bf9ff281718333b6e
#
_cell.length_a   1.000
_cell.length_b   1.000
_cell.length_c   1.000
_cell.angle_alpha   90.00
_cell.angle_beta   90.00
_cell.angle_gamma   90.00
#
_symmetry.space_group_name_H-M   'P 1'
#
loop_
_entity.id
_entity.type
_entity.pdbx_description
1 polymer ?
#
loop_
_entity_poly.entity_id
_entity_poly.type
_entity_poly.pdbx_seq_one_letter_code
_entity_poly.pdbx_strand_id
1 'polypeptide(L)'
;MAKIPEEVLDRLRNAVDIADVIGQDVQLKKQGKNLMGHCPFHQDDTPSFSVNQEKQFFYCFSCHRSGNVFSFLMQLHDMSFPQAVEAVAEFADLELPSQYTAAAPSNPNSQGGQLGRLHEQAAKLYHHILVNTSAGQPALKYLLDRGMTRELIDQFNLGFAPEPTNGQPVLYQYAQQQELDYQLLRKSGLFVERADGQLQDRFHGRVMYPIKNANGQVIAFSGRILAKKAPANTPKYLNSPETPLFNKRQTLFNLDLAKQAARKAGHLTLFEGFMDVIAAYGAGIKTGIASMGTSFTSEQVQAIARLTSQLTIAYDGDEPGQAAIDRSLKLVEDTAPDLTLRVVQLPAGLDPDEYVQKYGSLKFQEYMTHGEETAVDFRLAYLRKDLNLQKQSELINYLNAALEVIATVPTPVGQSVYLKKLAGEFGLDLGSLERQLASIPAPRAVPAAPMGTVPPPEEEAGSVPPPAEDPDWTVPAPSQPTTLSRGERAAQILLKYYCYDAEVRYRLDALADFQFPQLAYQQLYTVIKHYLAGHSDFVPAAVMDHLTPGAQSLLSQVETQIIAEEGKAQVVTDCLRVLTTELPLTAQIEQTQAALNEASMLGDSDQILHLTTQLVQLYQRQQAMKTEEIN
;
A
#
# COMPACT_ATOMS: atom_id res chain seq x y z
N MET A 1 -0.43 12.33 -28.43
CA MET A 1 -1.40 11.23 -28.34
C MET A 1 -2.78 11.75 -28.70
N ALA A 2 -3.57 10.99 -29.44
CA ALA A 2 -4.97 11.36 -29.68
C ALA A 2 -5.73 11.34 -28.34
N LYS A 3 -6.60 12.33 -28.13
CA LYS A 3 -7.47 12.35 -26.93
C LYS A 3 -8.38 11.11 -26.99
N ILE A 4 -8.39 10.30 -25.92
CA ILE A 4 -9.28 9.14 -25.83
C ILE A 4 -10.72 9.65 -25.80
N PRO A 5 -11.61 9.23 -26.71
CA PRO A 5 -13.00 9.67 -26.72
C PRO A 5 -13.74 9.24 -25.45
N GLU A 6 -14.67 10.08 -24.98
CA GLU A 6 -15.47 9.80 -23.79
C GLU A 6 -16.28 8.50 -23.92
N GLU A 7 -16.77 8.21 -25.12
CA GLU A 7 -17.48 6.96 -25.42
C GLU A 7 -16.66 5.70 -25.14
N VAL A 8 -15.32 5.77 -25.34
CA VAL A 8 -14.41 4.66 -25.05
C VAL A 8 -14.21 4.52 -23.54
N LEU A 9 -14.08 5.63 -22.83
CA LEU A 9 -13.95 5.65 -21.36
C LEU A 9 -15.22 5.14 -20.68
N ASP A 10 -16.39 5.57 -21.14
CA ASP A 10 -17.69 5.09 -20.66
C ASP A 10 -17.86 3.59 -20.89
N ARG A 11 -17.49 3.12 -22.08
CA ARG A 11 -17.56 1.68 -22.39
C ARG A 11 -16.67 0.88 -21.45
N LEU A 12 -15.47 1.34 -21.12
CA LEU A 12 -14.57 0.66 -20.21
C LEU A 12 -15.07 0.72 -18.76
N ARG A 13 -15.54 1.90 -18.29
CA ARG A 13 -16.13 2.04 -16.94
C ARG A 13 -17.33 1.11 -16.74
N ASN A 14 -18.16 0.96 -17.77
CA ASN A 14 -19.34 0.09 -17.71
C ASN A 14 -19.02 -1.41 -17.89
N ALA A 15 -17.84 -1.74 -18.37
CA ALA A 15 -17.40 -3.13 -18.57
C ALA A 15 -16.80 -3.76 -17.31
N VAL A 16 -16.40 -2.96 -16.32
CA VAL A 16 -15.76 -3.43 -15.09
C VAL A 16 -16.50 -2.91 -13.85
N ASP A 17 -16.48 -3.68 -12.77
CA ASP A 17 -16.83 -3.19 -11.46
C ASP A 17 -15.57 -2.65 -10.77
N ILE A 18 -15.62 -1.41 -10.30
CA ILE A 18 -14.48 -0.81 -9.58
C ILE A 18 -14.03 -1.66 -8.38
N ALA A 19 -14.95 -2.36 -7.73
CA ALA A 19 -14.62 -3.23 -6.61
C ALA A 19 -13.79 -4.45 -7.03
N ASP A 20 -14.03 -4.97 -8.23
CA ASP A 20 -13.26 -6.10 -8.77
C ASP A 20 -11.85 -5.68 -9.15
N VAL A 21 -11.68 -4.47 -9.70
CA VAL A 21 -10.36 -3.91 -10.02
C VAL A 21 -9.61 -3.57 -8.74
N ILE A 22 -10.22 -2.82 -7.81
CA ILE A 22 -9.62 -2.47 -6.52
C ILE A 22 -9.34 -3.71 -5.67
N GLY A 23 -10.22 -4.69 -5.71
CA GLY A 23 -10.06 -5.99 -5.07
C GLY A 23 -8.79 -6.72 -5.51
N GLN A 24 -8.14 -6.29 -6.59
CA GLN A 24 -6.83 -6.80 -6.97
C GLN A 24 -5.69 -6.37 -6.04
N ASP A 25 -5.83 -5.28 -5.37
CA ASP A 25 -4.79 -4.70 -4.52
C ASP A 25 -5.23 -4.52 -3.06
N VAL A 26 -6.55 -4.50 -2.80
CA VAL A 26 -7.12 -4.23 -1.48
C VAL A 26 -8.18 -5.28 -1.12
N GLN A 27 -8.08 -5.85 0.08
CA GLN A 27 -9.13 -6.71 0.60
C GLN A 27 -10.34 -5.87 1.02
N LEU A 28 -11.48 -6.10 0.35
CA LEU A 28 -12.72 -5.39 0.58
C LEU A 28 -13.74 -6.28 1.31
N LYS A 29 -14.42 -5.72 2.33
CA LYS A 29 -15.51 -6.37 3.08
C LYS A 29 -16.77 -5.53 2.97
N LYS A 30 -17.93 -6.17 2.74
CA LYS A 30 -19.20 -5.47 2.60
C LYS A 30 -19.64 -4.84 3.93
N GLN A 31 -19.90 -3.54 3.93
CA GLN A 31 -20.42 -2.81 5.07
C GLN A 31 -21.55 -1.85 4.61
N GLY A 32 -22.80 -2.24 4.83
CA GLY A 32 -23.95 -1.51 4.33
C GLY A 32 -24.04 -1.49 2.80
N LYS A 33 -24.09 -0.28 2.22
CA LYS A 33 -24.13 -0.07 0.75
C LYS A 33 -22.75 -0.04 0.10
N ASN A 34 -21.69 0.09 0.88
CA ASN A 34 -20.31 0.20 0.39
C ASN A 34 -19.49 -1.04 0.76
N LEU A 35 -18.34 -1.17 0.13
CA LEU A 35 -17.29 -2.09 0.52
C LEU A 35 -16.20 -1.30 1.25
N MET A 36 -15.71 -1.83 2.38
CA MET A 36 -14.69 -1.19 3.21
C MET A 36 -13.42 -2.02 3.23
N GLY A 37 -12.26 -1.35 3.29
CA GLY A 37 -10.95 -1.97 3.40
C GLY A 37 -9.92 -1.02 4.00
N HIS A 38 -8.69 -1.51 4.19
CA HIS A 38 -7.56 -0.66 4.56
C HIS A 38 -7.09 0.14 3.34
N CYS A 39 -6.78 1.41 3.56
CA CYS A 39 -6.35 2.29 2.48
C CYS A 39 -4.98 1.88 1.92
N PRO A 40 -4.81 1.71 0.60
CA PRO A 40 -3.52 1.36 0.02
C PRO A 40 -2.58 2.56 -0.12
N PHE A 41 -3.06 3.78 0.11
CA PHE A 41 -2.32 5.02 -0.15
C PHE A 41 -1.64 5.62 1.08
N HIS A 42 -1.98 5.17 2.30
CA HIS A 42 -1.36 5.61 3.55
C HIS A 42 -1.38 4.45 4.54
N GLN A 43 -0.62 4.59 5.62
CA GLN A 43 -0.69 3.64 6.72
C GLN A 43 -2.06 3.76 7.39
N ASP A 44 -2.84 2.68 7.39
CA ASP A 44 -4.24 2.64 7.82
C ASP A 44 -4.42 1.52 8.84
N ASP A 45 -4.60 1.91 10.10
CA ASP A 45 -4.75 0.96 11.21
C ASP A 45 -6.22 0.51 11.38
N THR A 46 -7.17 1.23 10.76
CA THR A 46 -8.60 0.94 10.78
C THR A 46 -9.18 1.06 9.37
N PRO A 47 -10.09 0.17 8.94
CA PRO A 47 -10.66 0.23 7.60
C PRO A 47 -11.30 1.58 7.32
N SER A 48 -10.58 2.46 6.60
CA SER A 48 -11.02 3.82 6.25
C SER A 48 -11.29 4.01 4.76
N PHE A 49 -11.00 2.99 3.96
CA PHE A 49 -11.14 3.02 2.51
C PHE A 49 -12.48 2.46 2.07
N SER A 50 -13.33 3.30 1.49
CA SER A 50 -14.69 2.98 1.06
C SER A 50 -14.78 2.89 -0.46
N VAL A 51 -15.41 1.84 -0.99
CA VAL A 51 -15.68 1.67 -2.42
C VAL A 51 -17.20 1.58 -2.61
N ASN A 52 -17.74 2.43 -3.47
CA ASN A 52 -19.14 2.46 -3.84
C ASN A 52 -19.31 1.83 -5.22
N GLN A 53 -19.89 0.62 -5.27
CA GLN A 53 -20.12 -0.12 -6.51
C GLN A 53 -21.23 0.49 -7.37
N GLU A 54 -22.25 1.09 -6.77
CA GLU A 54 -23.35 1.70 -7.51
C GLU A 54 -22.88 2.96 -8.27
N LYS A 55 -22.02 3.76 -7.64
CA LYS A 55 -21.50 5.02 -8.19
C LYS A 55 -20.12 4.92 -8.81
N GLN A 56 -19.50 3.75 -8.76
CA GLN A 56 -18.21 3.42 -9.37
C GLN A 56 -17.07 4.37 -8.95
N PHE A 57 -16.97 4.69 -7.65
CA PHE A 57 -15.86 5.48 -7.09
C PHE A 57 -15.41 4.96 -5.73
N PHE A 58 -14.18 5.33 -5.34
CA PHE A 58 -13.63 5.09 -4.00
C PHE A 58 -13.39 6.41 -3.26
N TYR A 59 -13.39 6.33 -1.93
CA TYR A 59 -13.05 7.44 -1.04
C TYR A 59 -12.42 6.91 0.25
N CYS A 60 -11.30 7.49 0.67
CA CYS A 60 -10.67 7.21 1.96
C CYS A 60 -11.04 8.29 2.98
N PHE A 61 -11.65 7.92 4.10
CA PHE A 61 -12.05 8.85 5.16
C PHE A 61 -10.88 9.42 5.96
N SER A 62 -9.69 8.77 5.94
CA SER A 62 -8.51 9.22 6.66
C SER A 62 -7.61 10.14 5.83
N CYS A 63 -7.18 9.73 4.63
CA CYS A 63 -6.28 10.54 3.80
C CYS A 63 -7.01 11.34 2.71
N HIS A 64 -8.34 11.25 2.61
CA HIS A 64 -9.21 11.95 1.68
C HIS A 64 -8.92 11.71 0.19
N ARG A 65 -8.11 10.71 -0.15
CA ARG A 65 -7.93 10.29 -1.54
C ARG A 65 -9.19 9.65 -2.08
N SER A 66 -9.48 9.96 -3.34
CA SER A 66 -10.68 9.48 -4.01
C SER A 66 -10.49 9.42 -5.52
N GLY A 67 -11.43 8.81 -6.21
CA GLY A 67 -11.43 8.75 -7.66
C GLY A 67 -12.25 7.57 -8.19
N ASN A 68 -12.24 7.41 -9.50
CA ASN A 68 -12.79 6.25 -10.19
C ASN A 68 -11.73 5.17 -10.42
N VAL A 69 -12.06 4.13 -11.20
CA VAL A 69 -11.18 3.01 -11.50
C VAL A 69 -9.84 3.46 -12.12
N PHE A 70 -9.86 4.44 -13.03
CA PHE A 70 -8.63 4.95 -13.66
C PHE A 70 -7.80 5.73 -12.64
N SER A 71 -8.42 6.61 -11.86
CA SER A 71 -7.74 7.37 -10.81
C SER A 71 -7.12 6.46 -9.76
N PHE A 72 -7.76 5.33 -9.42
CA PHE A 72 -7.20 4.35 -8.51
C PHE A 72 -5.90 3.76 -9.03
N LEU A 73 -5.90 3.25 -10.26
CA LEU A 73 -4.71 2.67 -10.89
C LEU A 73 -3.58 3.69 -11.06
N MET A 74 -3.92 4.92 -11.49
CA MET A 74 -2.95 6.01 -11.59
C MET A 74 -2.28 6.32 -10.26
N GLN A 75 -3.05 6.43 -9.18
CA GLN A 75 -2.54 6.81 -7.86
C GLN A 75 -1.80 5.67 -7.15
N LEU A 76 -2.22 4.42 -7.33
CA LEU A 76 -1.62 3.27 -6.66
C LEU A 76 -0.37 2.76 -7.37
N HIS A 77 -0.40 2.75 -8.70
CA HIS A 77 0.64 2.14 -9.52
C HIS A 77 1.51 3.16 -10.25
N ASP A 78 1.35 4.46 -9.95
CA ASP A 78 2.05 5.58 -10.63
C ASP A 78 1.91 5.50 -12.16
N MET A 79 0.73 5.12 -12.63
CA MET A 79 0.40 4.99 -14.04
C MET A 79 -0.02 6.33 -14.64
N SER A 80 0.33 6.56 -15.90
CA SER A 80 -0.31 7.62 -16.69
C SER A 80 -1.76 7.25 -17.02
N PHE A 81 -2.61 8.25 -17.32
CA PHE A 81 -4.00 8.00 -17.67
C PHE A 81 -4.18 7.00 -18.82
N PRO A 82 -3.43 7.07 -19.96
CA PRO A 82 -3.52 6.05 -21.00
C PRO A 82 -3.16 4.64 -20.54
N GLN A 83 -2.20 4.50 -19.62
CA GLN A 83 -1.83 3.19 -19.06
C GLN A 83 -2.93 2.63 -18.14
N ALA A 84 -3.55 3.49 -17.34
CA ALA A 84 -4.68 3.08 -16.51
C ALA A 84 -5.87 2.64 -17.39
N VAL A 85 -6.11 3.33 -18.50
CA VAL A 85 -7.14 2.95 -19.49
C VAL A 85 -6.83 1.60 -20.13
N GLU A 86 -5.58 1.35 -20.51
CA GLU A 86 -5.12 0.07 -21.07
C GLU A 86 -5.26 -1.07 -20.05
N ALA A 87 -4.86 -0.84 -18.80
CA ALA A 87 -5.00 -1.82 -17.73
C ALA A 87 -6.48 -2.19 -17.45
N VAL A 88 -7.38 -1.21 -17.48
CA VAL A 88 -8.82 -1.47 -17.35
C VAL A 88 -9.37 -2.23 -18.56
N ALA A 89 -8.89 -1.92 -19.77
CA ALA A 89 -9.30 -2.63 -20.98
C ALA A 89 -8.83 -4.10 -20.96
N GLU A 90 -7.60 -4.34 -20.53
CA GLU A 90 -7.06 -5.70 -20.32
C GLU A 90 -7.87 -6.47 -19.26
N PHE A 91 -8.22 -5.80 -18.15
CA PHE A 91 -9.07 -6.39 -17.12
C PHE A 91 -10.46 -6.77 -17.64
N ALA A 92 -11.03 -5.95 -18.53
CA ALA A 92 -12.33 -6.15 -19.16
C ALA A 92 -12.30 -7.14 -20.34
N ASP A 93 -11.12 -7.65 -20.73
CA ASP A 93 -10.90 -8.41 -21.97
C ASP A 93 -11.43 -7.68 -23.22
N LEU A 94 -11.20 -6.35 -23.27
CA LEU A 94 -11.61 -5.47 -24.37
C LEU A 94 -10.39 -4.98 -25.14
N GLU A 95 -10.42 -5.15 -26.46
CA GLU A 95 -9.39 -4.61 -27.35
C GLU A 95 -9.55 -3.08 -27.47
N LEU A 96 -8.46 -2.35 -27.18
CA LEU A 96 -8.34 -0.93 -27.49
C LEU A 96 -7.70 -0.76 -28.87
N PRO A 97 -8.22 0.18 -29.69
CA PRO A 97 -7.52 0.58 -30.90
C PRO A 97 -6.09 1.04 -30.59
N SER A 98 -5.11 0.62 -31.39
CA SER A 98 -3.67 0.88 -31.18
C SER A 98 -3.30 2.36 -31.01
N GLN A 99 -4.14 3.28 -31.49
CA GLN A 99 -3.98 4.72 -31.30
C GLN A 99 -4.22 5.19 -29.86
N TYR A 100 -4.86 4.39 -28.99
CA TYR A 100 -5.18 4.67 -27.58
C TYR A 100 -4.37 3.80 -26.62
N THR A 101 -3.67 2.76 -27.12
CA THR A 101 -2.77 1.98 -26.28
C THR A 101 -1.58 2.84 -25.88
N ALA A 102 -1.20 2.77 -24.61
CA ALA A 102 -0.05 3.48 -24.09
C ALA A 102 1.23 2.88 -24.71
N ALA A 103 1.83 3.58 -25.66
CA ALA A 103 3.19 3.26 -26.04
C ALA A 103 4.10 3.50 -24.82
N ALA A 104 4.45 2.43 -24.12
CA ALA A 104 5.44 2.31 -23.04
C ALA A 104 5.20 3.14 -21.74
N PRO A 105 5.70 2.65 -20.58
CA PRO A 105 5.35 3.10 -19.23
C PRO A 105 5.80 4.53 -18.93
N SER A 106 5.06 5.17 -18.00
CA SER A 106 5.39 6.41 -17.25
C SER A 106 6.34 7.37 -17.95
N ASN A 107 6.01 8.63 -18.07
CA ASN A 107 6.85 9.69 -18.68
C ASN A 107 8.29 9.20 -18.98
N PRO A 108 8.63 8.87 -20.24
CA PRO A 108 9.90 8.22 -20.55
C PRO A 108 11.12 9.04 -20.12
N ASN A 109 10.91 10.29 -19.76
CA ASN A 109 11.94 11.19 -19.27
C ASN A 109 11.95 11.30 -17.71
N SER A 110 11.02 10.66 -16.96
CA SER A 110 11.19 10.61 -15.52
C SER A 110 12.35 9.68 -15.16
N GLN A 111 13.13 10.05 -14.16
CA GLN A 111 14.28 9.27 -13.70
C GLN A 111 13.86 7.83 -13.30
N GLY A 112 12.69 7.65 -12.68
CA GLY A 112 12.13 6.34 -12.33
C GLY A 112 11.78 5.50 -13.56
N GLY A 113 11.16 6.08 -14.58
CA GLY A 113 10.83 5.37 -15.83
C GLY A 113 12.05 4.93 -16.61
N GLN A 114 13.13 5.72 -16.60
CA GLN A 114 14.40 5.36 -17.24
C GLN A 114 15.10 4.22 -16.49
N LEU A 115 15.13 4.27 -15.15
CA LEU A 115 15.68 3.21 -14.31
C LEU A 115 14.91 1.89 -14.48
N GLY A 116 13.57 1.93 -14.49
CA GLY A 116 12.74 0.74 -14.71
C GLY A 116 13.03 0.09 -16.07
N ARG A 117 13.10 0.87 -17.15
CA ARG A 117 13.46 0.35 -18.48
C ARG A 117 14.85 -0.28 -18.50
N LEU A 118 15.83 0.32 -17.84
CA LEU A 118 17.18 -0.24 -17.75
C LEU A 118 17.15 -1.61 -17.06
N HIS A 119 16.38 -1.77 -15.98
CA HIS A 119 16.24 -3.05 -15.28
C HIS A 119 15.54 -4.10 -16.15
N GLU A 120 14.48 -3.74 -16.86
CA GLU A 120 13.80 -4.64 -17.81
C GLU A 120 14.72 -5.07 -18.96
N GLN A 121 15.51 -4.15 -19.50
CA GLN A 121 16.49 -4.45 -20.55
C GLN A 121 17.61 -5.36 -20.02
N ALA A 122 18.10 -5.11 -18.81
CA ALA A 122 19.09 -5.95 -18.16
C ALA A 122 18.55 -7.37 -17.92
N ALA A 123 17.29 -7.50 -17.46
CA ALA A 123 16.64 -8.79 -17.26
C ALA A 123 16.53 -9.57 -18.59
N LYS A 124 16.07 -8.93 -19.67
CA LYS A 124 15.99 -9.53 -21.01
C LYS A 124 17.37 -9.96 -21.52
N LEU A 125 18.39 -9.12 -21.34
CA LEU A 125 19.77 -9.45 -21.74
C LEU A 125 20.29 -10.67 -20.99
N TYR A 126 20.18 -10.69 -19.67
CA TYR A 126 20.66 -11.80 -18.84
C TYR A 126 19.91 -13.11 -19.13
N HIS A 127 18.60 -13.03 -19.36
CA HIS A 127 17.78 -14.18 -19.75
C HIS A 127 18.20 -14.71 -21.12
N HIS A 128 18.37 -13.82 -22.11
CA HIS A 128 18.86 -14.20 -23.44
C HIS A 128 20.22 -14.89 -23.37
N ILE A 129 21.16 -14.35 -22.58
CA ILE A 129 22.47 -14.96 -22.38
C ILE A 129 22.34 -16.37 -21.80
N LEU A 130 21.51 -16.54 -20.77
CA LEU A 130 21.30 -17.83 -20.12
C LEU A 130 20.79 -18.89 -21.10
N VAL A 131 19.77 -18.55 -21.89
CA VAL A 131 19.01 -19.55 -22.65
C VAL A 131 19.48 -19.73 -24.08
N ASN A 132 20.11 -18.70 -24.69
CA ASN A 132 20.39 -18.67 -26.13
C ASN A 132 21.87 -18.62 -26.48
N THR A 133 22.79 -18.55 -25.50
CA THR A 133 24.22 -18.42 -25.80
C THR A 133 25.05 -19.55 -25.22
N SER A 134 26.22 -19.80 -25.81
CA SER A 134 27.20 -20.75 -25.28
C SER A 134 27.76 -20.34 -23.91
N ALA A 135 27.85 -19.05 -23.65
CA ALA A 135 28.29 -18.50 -22.36
C ALA A 135 27.32 -18.84 -21.22
N GLY A 136 26.01 -18.95 -21.52
CA GLY A 136 24.97 -19.30 -20.55
C GLY A 136 24.84 -20.81 -20.27
N GLN A 137 25.36 -21.69 -21.14
CA GLN A 137 25.18 -23.13 -21.01
C GLN A 137 25.59 -23.73 -19.66
N PRO A 138 26.72 -23.32 -19.03
CA PRO A 138 27.10 -23.83 -17.71
C PRO A 138 26.09 -23.45 -16.62
N ALA A 139 25.52 -22.23 -16.70
CA ALA A 139 24.53 -21.72 -15.76
C ALA A 139 23.15 -22.39 -15.98
N LEU A 140 22.76 -22.57 -17.22
CA LEU A 140 21.53 -23.29 -17.58
C LEU A 140 21.60 -24.75 -17.09
N LYS A 141 22.71 -25.45 -17.37
CA LYS A 141 22.92 -26.80 -16.87
C LYS A 141 22.83 -26.87 -15.34
N TYR A 142 23.45 -25.91 -14.65
CA TYR A 142 23.41 -25.82 -13.19
C TYR A 142 21.97 -25.70 -12.67
N LEU A 143 21.11 -24.88 -13.31
CA LEU A 143 19.71 -24.74 -12.92
C LEU A 143 18.89 -26.02 -13.17
N LEU A 144 19.09 -26.65 -14.33
CA LEU A 144 18.43 -27.91 -14.67
C LEU A 144 18.87 -29.07 -13.75
N ASP A 145 20.17 -29.17 -13.43
CA ASP A 145 20.72 -30.15 -12.48
C ASP A 145 20.17 -29.96 -11.05
N ARG A 146 19.67 -28.75 -10.71
CA ARG A 146 18.95 -28.45 -9.46
C ARG A 146 17.43 -28.70 -9.53
N GLY A 147 16.93 -29.29 -10.60
CA GLY A 147 15.52 -29.63 -10.75
C GLY A 147 14.65 -28.47 -11.23
N MET A 148 15.20 -27.32 -11.60
CA MET A 148 14.42 -26.26 -12.23
C MET A 148 14.03 -26.66 -13.65
N THR A 149 12.76 -26.53 -14.00
CA THR A 149 12.27 -26.78 -15.36
C THR A 149 12.47 -25.54 -16.24
N ARG A 150 12.38 -25.72 -17.55
CA ARG A 150 12.48 -24.61 -18.48
C ARG A 150 11.38 -23.57 -18.26
N GLU A 151 10.16 -24.04 -17.98
CA GLU A 151 8.99 -23.22 -17.69
C GLU A 151 9.21 -22.33 -16.46
N LEU A 152 9.88 -22.85 -15.41
CA LEU A 152 10.23 -22.06 -14.24
C LEU A 152 11.29 -20.99 -14.54
N ILE A 153 12.31 -21.36 -15.35
CA ILE A 153 13.34 -20.43 -15.78
C ILE A 153 12.71 -19.25 -16.55
N ASP A 154 11.79 -19.53 -17.45
CA ASP A 154 11.09 -18.55 -18.27
C ASP A 154 10.10 -17.74 -17.41
N GLN A 155 9.30 -18.39 -16.54
CA GLN A 155 8.33 -17.73 -15.65
C GLN A 155 8.97 -16.72 -14.72
N PHE A 156 10.10 -17.05 -14.10
CA PHE A 156 10.84 -16.16 -13.22
C PHE A 156 11.86 -15.28 -13.97
N ASN A 157 11.92 -15.39 -15.29
CA ASN A 157 12.85 -14.66 -16.16
C ASN A 157 14.31 -14.75 -15.66
N LEU A 158 14.72 -15.98 -15.25
CA LEU A 158 16.07 -16.20 -14.74
C LEU A 158 17.11 -15.91 -15.82
N GLY A 159 18.26 -15.40 -15.43
CA GLY A 159 19.30 -14.97 -16.35
C GLY A 159 20.71 -15.42 -15.94
N PHE A 160 21.67 -15.03 -16.74
CA PHE A 160 23.09 -15.21 -16.44
C PHE A 160 23.88 -13.95 -16.77
N ALA A 161 24.63 -13.43 -15.81
CA ALA A 161 25.63 -12.39 -15.98
C ALA A 161 27.00 -13.09 -16.15
N PRO A 162 27.56 -13.15 -17.38
CA PRO A 162 28.83 -13.83 -17.62
C PRO A 162 30.01 -13.05 -17.03
N GLU A 163 31.17 -13.71 -16.91
CA GLU A 163 32.41 -13.03 -16.60
C GLU A 163 32.78 -12.06 -17.73
N PRO A 164 33.43 -10.92 -17.42
CA PRO A 164 33.89 -9.99 -18.44
C PRO A 164 34.84 -10.64 -19.44
N THR A 165 34.57 -10.55 -20.71
CA THR A 165 35.46 -11.04 -21.77
C THR A 165 36.45 -9.94 -22.10
N ASN A 166 37.75 -10.26 -22.03
CA ASN A 166 38.85 -9.28 -22.24
C ASN A 166 38.75 -8.04 -21.32
N GLY A 167 38.23 -8.22 -20.11
CA GLY A 167 38.06 -7.14 -19.14
C GLY A 167 36.88 -6.19 -19.45
N GLN A 168 36.05 -6.50 -20.44
CA GLN A 168 34.93 -5.67 -20.85
C GLN A 168 33.62 -6.21 -20.24
N PRO A 169 32.92 -5.40 -19.41
CA PRO A 169 31.67 -5.80 -18.76
C PRO A 169 30.50 -5.78 -19.77
N VAL A 170 29.68 -6.82 -19.75
CA VAL A 170 28.66 -7.06 -20.81
C VAL A 170 27.50 -6.09 -20.73
N LEU A 171 26.97 -5.84 -19.53
CA LEU A 171 25.83 -4.92 -19.37
C LEU A 171 26.26 -3.47 -19.60
N TYR A 172 27.47 -3.10 -19.17
CA TYR A 172 27.97 -1.74 -19.40
C TYR A 172 28.19 -1.46 -20.89
N GLN A 173 28.72 -2.43 -21.65
CA GLN A 173 28.83 -2.30 -23.12
C GLN A 173 27.46 -2.13 -23.77
N TYR A 174 26.47 -2.92 -23.35
CA TYR A 174 25.11 -2.75 -23.83
C TYR A 174 24.56 -1.35 -23.51
N ALA A 175 24.75 -0.86 -22.29
CA ALA A 175 24.31 0.47 -21.89
C ALA A 175 24.98 1.59 -22.69
N GLN A 176 26.28 1.46 -23.00
CA GLN A 176 27.01 2.40 -23.85
C GLN A 176 26.48 2.42 -25.29
N GLN A 177 26.17 1.27 -25.87
CA GLN A 177 25.57 1.19 -27.21
C GLN A 177 24.17 1.83 -27.28
N GLN A 178 23.45 1.91 -26.14
CA GLN A 178 22.15 2.56 -26.02
C GLN A 178 22.28 4.05 -25.62
N GLU A 179 23.51 4.59 -25.54
CA GLU A 179 23.81 5.99 -25.18
C GLU A 179 23.16 6.43 -23.85
N LEU A 180 23.07 5.51 -22.87
CA LEU A 180 22.41 5.77 -21.58
C LEU A 180 23.26 6.72 -20.73
N ASP A 181 22.58 7.62 -20.01
CA ASP A 181 23.20 8.63 -19.15
C ASP A 181 24.01 8.01 -17.99
N TYR A 182 25.22 8.53 -17.76
CA TYR A 182 26.13 8.04 -16.72
C TYR A 182 25.51 8.10 -15.31
N GLN A 183 24.80 9.18 -14.98
CA GLN A 183 24.18 9.33 -13.65
C GLN A 183 23.02 8.37 -13.45
N LEU A 184 22.30 8.04 -14.52
CA LEU A 184 21.28 7.01 -14.52
C LEU A 184 21.90 5.65 -14.19
N LEU A 185 22.98 5.28 -14.88
CA LEU A 185 23.69 4.01 -14.66
C LEU A 185 24.21 3.91 -13.24
N ARG A 186 24.82 4.97 -12.71
CA ARG A 186 25.35 5.05 -11.35
C ARG A 186 24.28 4.81 -10.27
N LYS A 187 23.08 5.34 -10.46
CA LYS A 187 21.95 5.22 -9.51
C LYS A 187 21.17 3.90 -9.64
N SER A 188 21.40 3.13 -10.69
CA SER A 188 20.61 1.92 -10.99
C SER A 188 20.89 0.75 -10.02
N GLY A 189 22.04 0.74 -9.32
CA GLY A 189 22.48 -0.42 -8.52
C GLY A 189 22.96 -1.61 -9.35
N LEU A 190 23.00 -1.49 -10.69
CA LEU A 190 23.49 -2.50 -11.63
C LEU A 190 25.00 -2.37 -11.88
N PHE A 191 25.56 -1.22 -11.54
CA PHE A 191 26.97 -0.88 -11.76
C PHE A 191 27.67 -0.49 -10.46
N VAL A 192 28.99 -0.60 -10.45
CA VAL A 192 29.88 -0.14 -9.38
C VAL A 192 30.88 0.83 -10.00
N GLU A 193 31.06 2.00 -9.38
CA GLU A 193 32.04 2.98 -9.79
C GLU A 193 33.43 2.60 -9.26
N ARG A 194 34.41 2.55 -10.13
CA ARG A 194 35.82 2.33 -9.81
C ARG A 194 36.48 3.62 -9.33
N ALA A 195 37.67 3.49 -8.75
CA ALA A 195 38.46 4.64 -8.30
C ALA A 195 38.84 5.62 -9.42
N ASP A 196 38.85 5.16 -10.67
CA ASP A 196 39.10 5.96 -11.86
C ASP A 196 37.82 6.62 -12.44
N GLY A 197 36.67 6.46 -11.77
CA GLY A 197 35.39 6.99 -12.21
C GLY A 197 34.69 6.16 -13.29
N GLN A 198 35.27 5.04 -13.73
CA GLN A 198 34.64 4.16 -14.70
C GLN A 198 33.62 3.24 -14.01
N LEU A 199 32.49 2.98 -14.69
CA LEU A 199 31.50 2.02 -14.24
C LEU A 199 31.85 0.60 -14.72
N GLN A 200 31.63 -0.37 -13.86
CA GLN A 200 31.71 -1.79 -14.19
C GLN A 200 30.45 -2.50 -13.74
N ASP A 201 30.13 -3.64 -14.37
CA ASP A 201 28.99 -4.45 -13.98
C ASP A 201 29.14 -4.91 -12.51
N ARG A 202 28.08 -4.71 -11.72
CA ARG A 202 28.02 -5.22 -10.35
C ARG A 202 27.94 -6.73 -10.31
N PHE A 203 27.26 -7.33 -11.28
CA PHE A 203 27.03 -8.76 -11.36
C PHE A 203 27.85 -9.35 -12.50
N HIS A 204 28.66 -10.35 -12.20
CA HIS A 204 29.44 -11.14 -13.15
C HIS A 204 29.66 -12.55 -12.60
N GLY A 205 29.74 -13.56 -13.47
CA GLY A 205 29.85 -14.97 -13.10
C GLY A 205 28.68 -15.48 -12.25
N ARG A 206 27.48 -14.89 -12.42
CA ARG A 206 26.35 -15.16 -11.55
C ARG A 206 25.08 -15.54 -12.32
N VAL A 207 24.35 -16.52 -11.78
CA VAL A 207 22.94 -16.75 -12.13
C VAL A 207 22.12 -15.60 -11.55
N MET A 208 21.29 -14.98 -12.38
CA MET A 208 20.53 -13.77 -12.06
C MET A 208 19.06 -14.09 -11.80
N TYR A 209 18.55 -13.59 -10.70
CA TYR A 209 17.17 -13.69 -10.26
C TYR A 209 16.58 -12.28 -10.22
N PRO A 210 15.73 -11.92 -11.19
CA PRO A 210 15.05 -10.63 -11.16
C PRO A 210 14.13 -10.51 -9.95
N ILE A 211 14.18 -9.37 -9.29
CA ILE A 211 13.27 -8.99 -8.20
C ILE A 211 12.27 -8.01 -8.78
N LYS A 212 10.98 -8.32 -8.65
CA LYS A 212 9.89 -7.53 -9.20
C LYS A 212 9.12 -6.82 -8.08
N ASN A 213 8.56 -5.67 -8.39
CA ASN A 213 7.56 -5.04 -7.54
C ASN A 213 6.21 -5.78 -7.66
N ALA A 214 5.19 -5.38 -6.87
CA ALA A 214 3.86 -6.00 -6.90
C ALA A 214 3.16 -5.92 -8.26
N ASN A 215 3.64 -5.09 -9.20
CA ASN A 215 3.11 -4.94 -10.56
C ASN A 215 3.88 -5.76 -11.62
N GLY A 216 4.83 -6.58 -11.20
CA GLY A 216 5.62 -7.41 -12.11
C GLY A 216 6.79 -6.70 -12.79
N GLN A 217 7.05 -5.41 -12.50
CA GLN A 217 8.17 -4.66 -13.06
C GLN A 217 9.47 -5.03 -12.36
N VAL A 218 10.54 -5.24 -13.10
CA VAL A 218 11.87 -5.55 -12.54
C VAL A 218 12.46 -4.30 -11.89
N ILE A 219 12.77 -4.38 -10.59
CA ILE A 219 13.29 -3.27 -9.79
C ILE A 219 14.68 -3.53 -9.23
N ALA A 220 15.14 -4.78 -9.20
CA ALA A 220 16.41 -5.20 -8.66
C ALA A 220 16.78 -6.62 -9.12
N PHE A 221 17.94 -7.11 -8.67
CA PHE A 221 18.39 -8.46 -8.92
C PHE A 221 19.05 -9.07 -7.68
N SER A 222 18.96 -10.41 -7.58
CA SER A 222 19.84 -11.22 -6.77
C SER A 222 20.72 -12.06 -7.69
N GLY A 223 22.04 -12.09 -7.44
CA GLY A 223 23.00 -12.83 -8.25
C GLY A 223 23.67 -13.95 -7.46
N ARG A 224 23.42 -15.23 -7.81
CA ARG A 224 24.10 -16.38 -7.18
C ARG A 224 25.37 -16.75 -7.94
N ILE A 225 26.51 -16.82 -7.25
CA ILE A 225 27.78 -17.18 -7.89
C ILE A 225 27.73 -18.62 -8.44
N LEU A 226 28.20 -18.79 -9.67
CA LEU A 226 28.25 -20.10 -10.35
C LEU A 226 29.56 -20.85 -10.06
N ALA A 227 30.65 -20.13 -9.78
CA ALA A 227 31.97 -20.72 -9.59
C ALA A 227 32.04 -21.67 -8.38
N LYS A 228 32.52 -22.90 -8.58
CA LYS A 228 32.75 -23.88 -7.50
C LYS A 228 33.88 -23.49 -6.56
N LYS A 229 34.87 -22.69 -7.02
CA LYS A 229 35.98 -22.12 -6.24
C LYS A 229 35.98 -20.61 -6.43
N ALA A 230 35.18 -19.92 -5.64
CA ALA A 230 35.22 -18.47 -5.56
C ALA A 230 36.36 -18.03 -4.64
N PRO A 231 36.96 -16.83 -4.83
CA PRO A 231 37.87 -16.24 -3.87
C PRO A 231 37.26 -16.21 -2.47
N ALA A 232 38.13 -16.37 -1.45
CA ALA A 232 37.73 -16.23 -0.06
C ALA A 232 36.99 -14.88 0.11
N ASN A 233 35.86 -14.86 0.86
CA ASN A 233 34.98 -13.71 1.08
C ASN A 233 34.05 -13.30 -0.09
N THR A 234 33.96 -14.07 -1.18
CA THR A 234 32.95 -13.79 -2.21
C THR A 234 31.60 -14.30 -1.75
N PRO A 235 30.57 -13.43 -1.60
CA PRO A 235 29.25 -13.86 -1.12
C PRO A 235 28.58 -14.81 -2.12
N LYS A 236 28.00 -15.91 -1.60
CA LYS A 236 27.24 -16.90 -2.39
C LYS A 236 26.09 -16.21 -3.15
N TYR A 237 25.36 -15.32 -2.49
CA TYR A 237 24.32 -14.45 -3.05
C TYR A 237 24.74 -12.99 -2.91
N LEU A 238 24.50 -12.21 -3.95
CA LEU A 238 24.71 -10.76 -3.98
C LEU A 238 23.41 -10.10 -4.43
N ASN A 239 22.82 -9.30 -3.56
CA ASN A 239 21.60 -8.52 -3.87
C ASN A 239 21.98 -7.13 -4.39
N SER A 240 21.09 -6.52 -5.18
CA SER A 240 21.15 -5.10 -5.48
C SER A 240 21.20 -4.28 -4.19
N PRO A 241 21.87 -3.13 -4.17
CA PRO A 241 21.79 -2.17 -3.09
C PRO A 241 20.42 -1.51 -3.07
N GLU A 242 20.12 -0.73 -2.02
CA GLU A 242 18.99 0.19 -2.01
C GLU A 242 19.11 1.17 -3.19
N THR A 243 18.01 1.42 -3.88
CA THR A 243 17.92 2.35 -5.02
C THR A 243 16.60 3.11 -4.98
N PRO A 244 16.41 4.14 -5.81
CA PRO A 244 15.09 4.80 -5.91
C PRO A 244 13.95 3.86 -6.31
N LEU A 245 14.24 2.69 -6.94
CA LEU A 245 13.24 1.68 -7.31
C LEU A 245 13.12 0.55 -6.31
N PHE A 246 14.15 0.26 -5.53
CA PHE A 246 14.26 -0.94 -4.70
C PHE A 246 14.50 -0.62 -3.24
N ASN A 247 13.51 -0.92 -2.42
CA ASN A 247 13.59 -0.86 -0.96
C ASN A 247 13.36 -2.28 -0.39
N LYS A 248 14.41 -2.88 0.18
CA LYS A 248 14.36 -4.25 0.74
C LYS A 248 13.33 -4.39 1.86
N ARG A 249 13.13 -3.35 2.66
CA ARG A 249 12.19 -3.36 3.78
C ARG A 249 10.73 -3.43 3.33
N GLN A 250 10.43 -3.03 2.10
CA GLN A 250 9.08 -2.99 1.54
C GLN A 250 8.83 -4.10 0.50
N THR A 251 9.92 -4.66 -0.07
CA THR A 251 9.81 -5.60 -1.18
C THR A 251 9.65 -7.03 -0.68
N LEU A 252 8.65 -7.73 -1.23
CA LEU A 252 8.44 -9.17 -1.10
C LEU A 252 8.65 -9.83 -2.45
N PHE A 253 9.52 -10.85 -2.50
CA PHE A 253 9.76 -11.63 -3.72
C PHE A 253 8.50 -12.39 -4.12
N ASN A 254 8.19 -12.42 -5.42
CA ASN A 254 7.05 -13.15 -6.02
C ASN A 254 5.66 -12.60 -5.65
N LEU A 255 5.55 -11.42 -5.04
CA LEU A 255 4.25 -10.86 -4.67
C LEU A 255 3.37 -10.59 -5.90
N ASP A 256 3.98 -10.23 -7.03
CA ASP A 256 3.31 -9.99 -8.32
C ASP A 256 2.49 -11.21 -8.79
N LEU A 257 3.05 -12.42 -8.70
CA LEU A 257 2.37 -13.66 -9.08
C LEU A 257 1.50 -14.21 -7.94
N ALA A 258 1.99 -14.13 -6.70
CA ALA A 258 1.33 -14.72 -5.54
C ALA A 258 0.00 -14.04 -5.19
N LYS A 259 -0.15 -12.72 -5.42
CA LYS A 259 -1.36 -11.98 -5.07
C LYS A 259 -2.65 -12.52 -5.73
N GLN A 260 -2.58 -12.99 -6.97
CA GLN A 260 -3.74 -13.61 -7.64
C GLN A 260 -4.08 -14.99 -7.06
N ALA A 261 -3.04 -15.79 -6.76
CA ALA A 261 -3.23 -17.10 -6.14
C ALA A 261 -3.78 -16.95 -4.70
N ALA A 262 -3.28 -15.99 -3.95
CA ALA A 262 -3.71 -15.71 -2.59
C ALA A 262 -5.20 -15.36 -2.47
N ARG A 263 -5.75 -14.63 -3.45
CA ARG A 263 -7.20 -14.33 -3.47
C ARG A 263 -8.07 -15.57 -3.59
N LYS A 264 -7.64 -16.55 -4.38
CA LYS A 264 -8.37 -17.81 -4.55
C LYS A 264 -8.18 -18.72 -3.35
N ALA A 265 -6.96 -18.75 -2.78
CA ALA A 265 -6.61 -19.62 -1.67
C ALA A 265 -6.97 -19.03 -0.29
N GLY A 266 -7.16 -17.70 -0.18
CA GLY A 266 -7.43 -17.00 1.07
C GLY A 266 -6.20 -16.76 1.95
N HIS A 267 -5.00 -17.15 1.52
CA HIS A 267 -3.76 -17.01 2.28
C HIS A 267 -2.54 -16.74 1.40
N LEU A 268 -1.49 -16.18 2.02
CA LEU A 268 -0.13 -16.14 1.50
C LEU A 268 0.76 -17.07 2.34
N THR A 269 1.83 -17.58 1.72
CA THR A 269 2.82 -18.45 2.38
C THR A 269 4.19 -17.76 2.37
N LEU A 270 4.72 -17.44 3.54
CA LEU A 270 6.01 -16.78 3.71
C LEU A 270 7.12 -17.81 3.90
N PHE A 271 8.06 -17.86 2.95
CA PHE A 271 9.28 -18.66 3.00
C PHE A 271 10.48 -17.81 3.44
N GLU A 272 11.57 -18.46 3.86
CA GLU A 272 12.77 -17.75 4.30
C GLU A 272 13.48 -17.05 3.13
N GLY A 273 13.61 -17.76 2.00
CA GLY A 273 14.34 -17.29 0.83
C GLY A 273 13.58 -17.41 -0.49
N PHE A 274 14.03 -16.65 -1.49
CA PHE A 274 13.42 -16.66 -2.82
C PHE A 274 13.63 -17.99 -3.57
N MET A 275 14.64 -18.79 -3.23
CA MET A 275 14.83 -20.11 -3.81
C MET A 275 13.72 -21.07 -3.38
N ASP A 276 13.32 -20.99 -2.12
CA ASP A 276 12.23 -21.78 -1.56
C ASP A 276 10.90 -21.45 -2.23
N VAL A 277 10.68 -20.14 -2.49
CA VAL A 277 9.52 -19.67 -3.25
C VAL A 277 9.50 -20.26 -4.66
N ILE A 278 10.63 -20.28 -5.37
CA ILE A 278 10.70 -20.83 -6.73
C ILE A 278 10.44 -22.35 -6.71
N ALA A 279 11.04 -23.07 -5.76
CA ALA A 279 10.82 -24.50 -5.58
C ALA A 279 9.35 -24.83 -5.23
N ALA A 280 8.78 -24.10 -4.27
CA ALA A 280 7.40 -24.21 -3.87
C ALA A 280 6.44 -23.89 -5.05
N TYR A 281 6.74 -22.84 -5.82
CA TYR A 281 5.99 -22.46 -7.01
C TYR A 281 5.99 -23.59 -8.06
N GLY A 282 7.17 -24.20 -8.31
CA GLY A 282 7.32 -25.38 -9.18
C GLY A 282 6.56 -26.60 -8.66
N ALA A 283 6.49 -26.74 -7.34
CA ALA A 283 5.71 -27.79 -6.69
C ALA A 283 4.20 -27.49 -6.61
N GLY A 284 3.72 -26.37 -7.13
CA GLY A 284 2.29 -26.02 -7.19
C GLY A 284 1.79 -25.07 -6.08
N ILE A 285 2.63 -24.68 -5.12
CA ILE A 285 2.29 -23.66 -4.10
C ILE A 285 2.51 -22.28 -4.70
N LYS A 286 1.45 -21.70 -5.27
CA LYS A 286 1.51 -20.43 -5.99
C LYS A 286 1.40 -19.19 -5.09
N THR A 287 1.07 -19.39 -3.81
CA THR A 287 0.91 -18.33 -2.79
C THR A 287 2.22 -17.94 -2.11
N GLY A 288 3.36 -18.52 -2.52
CA GLY A 288 4.66 -18.34 -1.90
C GLY A 288 5.26 -16.95 -2.12
N ILE A 289 5.73 -16.33 -1.03
CA ILE A 289 6.48 -15.07 -1.01
C ILE A 289 7.70 -15.18 -0.10
N ALA A 290 8.69 -14.29 -0.24
CA ALA A 290 9.83 -14.23 0.67
C ALA A 290 10.34 -12.79 0.86
N SER A 291 11.04 -12.55 1.99
CA SER A 291 11.81 -11.32 2.19
C SER A 291 13.10 -11.32 1.35
N MET A 292 13.75 -10.15 1.19
CA MET A 292 14.90 -10.00 0.29
C MET A 292 16.23 -9.84 1.02
N GLY A 293 16.60 -10.85 1.85
CA GLY A 293 17.89 -10.86 2.57
C GLY A 293 17.95 -9.86 3.72
N THR A 294 16.81 -9.50 4.27
CA THR A 294 16.62 -8.78 5.54
C THR A 294 15.63 -9.57 6.38
N SER A 295 15.63 -9.32 7.70
CA SER A 295 14.54 -9.82 8.55
C SER A 295 13.20 -9.32 8.03
N PHE A 296 12.15 -10.10 8.24
CA PHE A 296 10.77 -9.71 7.96
C PHE A 296 10.42 -8.39 8.66
N THR A 297 9.70 -7.49 8.01
CA THR A 297 9.48 -6.11 8.47
C THR A 297 8.01 -5.78 8.65
N SER A 298 7.71 -4.75 9.46
CA SER A 298 6.33 -4.27 9.65
C SER A 298 5.70 -3.75 8.36
N GLU A 299 6.48 -3.14 7.48
CA GLU A 299 6.01 -2.68 6.16
C GLU A 299 5.57 -3.84 5.27
N GLN A 300 6.31 -4.96 5.31
CA GLN A 300 5.97 -6.19 4.60
C GLN A 300 4.72 -6.87 5.20
N VAL A 301 4.59 -6.89 6.53
CA VAL A 301 3.39 -7.38 7.23
C VAL A 301 2.15 -6.60 6.81
N GLN A 302 2.24 -5.27 6.79
CA GLN A 302 1.13 -4.40 6.35
C GLN A 302 0.76 -4.66 4.89
N ALA A 303 1.73 -4.87 3.99
CA ALA A 303 1.46 -5.21 2.61
C ALA A 303 0.70 -6.54 2.48
N ILE A 304 1.06 -7.56 3.27
CA ILE A 304 0.38 -8.86 3.30
C ILE A 304 -1.04 -8.72 3.86
N ALA A 305 -1.22 -7.99 4.97
CA ALA A 305 -2.52 -7.82 5.62
C ALA A 305 -3.56 -7.11 4.74
N ARG A 306 -3.11 -6.27 3.79
CA ARG A 306 -4.00 -5.64 2.79
C ARG A 306 -4.53 -6.64 1.75
N LEU A 307 -3.80 -7.73 1.49
CA LEU A 307 -4.10 -8.69 0.42
C LEU A 307 -4.85 -9.92 0.90
N THR A 308 -4.63 -10.35 2.16
CA THR A 308 -5.20 -11.59 2.69
C THR A 308 -5.45 -11.50 4.19
N SER A 309 -6.35 -12.32 4.68
CA SER A 309 -6.64 -12.47 6.12
C SER A 309 -5.87 -13.59 6.81
N GLN A 310 -5.06 -14.37 6.06
CA GLN A 310 -4.26 -15.47 6.62
C GLN A 310 -2.85 -15.47 6.07
N LEU A 311 -1.86 -15.64 6.94
CA LEU A 311 -0.45 -15.83 6.60
C LEU A 311 0.03 -17.17 7.16
N THR A 312 0.55 -18.03 6.29
CA THR A 312 1.24 -19.27 6.67
C THR A 312 2.75 -19.03 6.62
N ILE A 313 3.48 -19.27 7.70
CA ILE A 313 4.94 -19.15 7.78
C ILE A 313 5.55 -20.53 7.62
N ALA A 314 6.42 -20.71 6.63
CA ALA A 314 7.08 -21.97 6.29
C ALA A 314 8.59 -21.74 6.11
N TYR A 315 9.30 -21.52 7.21
CA TYR A 315 10.75 -21.35 7.21
C TYR A 315 11.46 -22.69 7.38
N ASP A 316 12.79 -22.67 7.27
CA ASP A 316 13.61 -23.85 7.41
C ASP A 316 13.40 -24.56 8.75
N GLY A 317 13.46 -25.90 8.75
CA GLY A 317 13.24 -26.71 9.95
C GLY A 317 14.42 -26.73 10.95
N ASP A 318 15.46 -25.92 10.73
CA ASP A 318 16.59 -25.79 11.63
C ASP A 318 16.34 -24.83 12.81
N GLU A 319 17.28 -24.71 13.73
CA GLU A 319 17.15 -23.86 14.91
C GLU A 319 17.08 -22.36 14.58
N PRO A 320 17.91 -21.81 13.68
CA PRO A 320 17.77 -20.43 13.22
C PRO A 320 16.41 -20.13 12.59
N GLY A 321 15.88 -21.05 11.76
CA GLY A 321 14.58 -20.92 11.11
C GLY A 321 13.42 -20.92 12.12
N GLN A 322 13.45 -21.81 13.13
CA GLN A 322 12.45 -21.83 14.21
C GLN A 322 12.46 -20.52 15.02
N ALA A 323 13.66 -20.00 15.35
CA ALA A 323 13.78 -18.71 16.02
C ALA A 323 13.28 -17.54 15.14
N ALA A 324 13.45 -17.64 13.81
CA ALA A 324 12.92 -16.67 12.87
C ALA A 324 11.40 -16.74 12.77
N ILE A 325 10.78 -17.93 12.84
CA ILE A 325 9.32 -18.09 12.92
C ILE A 325 8.79 -17.37 14.16
N ASP A 326 9.33 -17.62 15.37
CA ASP A 326 8.85 -16.98 16.61
C ASP A 326 8.92 -15.44 16.53
N ARG A 327 10.04 -14.90 16.01
CA ARG A 327 10.18 -13.45 15.80
C ARG A 327 9.16 -12.92 14.81
N SER A 328 8.90 -13.66 13.71
CA SER A 328 7.93 -13.26 12.70
C SER A 328 6.49 -13.29 13.23
N LEU A 329 6.13 -14.30 14.03
CA LEU A 329 4.83 -14.37 14.69
C LEU A 329 4.60 -13.15 15.59
N LYS A 330 5.58 -12.79 16.43
CA LYS A 330 5.49 -11.60 17.30
C LYS A 330 5.32 -10.32 16.49
N LEU A 331 6.12 -10.16 15.43
CA LEU A 331 6.03 -8.98 14.56
C LEU A 331 4.65 -8.84 13.92
N VAL A 332 4.07 -9.95 13.46
CA VAL A 332 2.73 -9.92 12.84
C VAL A 332 1.65 -9.61 13.88
N GLU A 333 1.70 -10.23 15.06
CA GLU A 333 0.76 -9.95 16.15
C GLU A 333 0.79 -8.47 16.58
N ASP A 334 1.99 -7.86 16.63
CA ASP A 334 2.16 -6.46 16.99
C ASP A 334 1.71 -5.50 15.86
N THR A 335 1.84 -5.91 14.58
CA THR A 335 1.64 -5.02 13.42
C THR A 335 0.26 -5.18 12.78
N ALA A 336 -0.28 -6.41 12.74
CA ALA A 336 -1.54 -6.77 12.09
C ALA A 336 -2.27 -7.86 12.91
N PRO A 337 -2.83 -7.53 14.08
CA PRO A 337 -3.43 -8.51 15.02
C PRO A 337 -4.63 -9.26 14.44
N ASP A 338 -5.28 -8.72 13.40
CA ASP A 338 -6.40 -9.37 12.71
C ASP A 338 -5.96 -10.44 11.69
N LEU A 339 -4.67 -10.56 11.41
CA LEU A 339 -4.14 -11.53 10.46
C LEU A 339 -4.03 -12.91 11.12
N THR A 340 -4.77 -13.88 10.60
CA THR A 340 -4.71 -15.26 11.10
C THR A 340 -3.36 -15.90 10.75
N LEU A 341 -2.63 -16.38 11.77
CA LEU A 341 -1.32 -16.99 11.61
C LEU A 341 -1.39 -18.51 11.62
N ARG A 342 -0.68 -19.12 10.68
CA ARG A 342 -0.41 -20.56 10.58
C ARG A 342 1.10 -20.77 10.44
N VAL A 343 1.56 -21.93 10.87
CA VAL A 343 2.96 -22.34 10.76
C VAL A 343 3.02 -23.72 10.10
N VAL A 344 3.96 -23.91 9.19
CA VAL A 344 4.35 -25.23 8.71
C VAL A 344 5.82 -25.46 9.04
N GLN A 345 6.09 -26.38 9.93
CA GLN A 345 7.45 -26.75 10.28
C GLN A 345 7.95 -27.84 9.33
N LEU A 346 8.95 -27.52 8.51
CA LEU A 346 9.61 -28.53 7.72
C LEU A 346 10.41 -29.51 8.59
N PRO A 347 10.61 -30.75 8.16
CA PRO A 347 11.44 -31.71 8.90
C PRO A 347 12.85 -31.15 9.12
N ALA A 348 13.42 -31.43 10.30
CA ALA A 348 14.72 -30.92 10.69
C ALA A 348 15.81 -31.14 9.62
N GLY A 349 16.50 -30.05 9.27
CA GLY A 349 17.62 -30.05 8.32
C GLY A 349 17.20 -30.06 6.84
N LEU A 350 15.93 -29.81 6.52
CA LEU A 350 15.46 -29.67 5.13
C LEU A 350 14.89 -28.26 4.92
N ASP A 351 15.31 -27.62 3.83
CA ASP A 351 14.64 -26.47 3.26
C ASP A 351 13.54 -26.92 2.24
N PRO A 352 12.66 -26.03 1.79
CA PRO A 352 11.62 -26.37 0.80
C PRO A 352 12.16 -26.94 -0.50
N ASP A 353 13.29 -26.43 -1.02
CA ASP A 353 13.94 -26.91 -2.24
C ASP A 353 14.44 -28.36 -2.05
N GLU A 354 15.12 -28.65 -0.94
CA GLU A 354 15.61 -30.00 -0.57
C GLU A 354 14.45 -30.98 -0.34
N TYR A 355 13.35 -30.51 0.31
CA TYR A 355 12.18 -31.36 0.51
C TYR A 355 11.55 -31.79 -0.81
N VAL A 356 11.36 -30.84 -1.74
CA VAL A 356 10.81 -31.12 -3.08
C VAL A 356 11.72 -32.08 -3.87
N GLN A 357 13.03 -31.86 -3.83
CA GLN A 357 14.01 -32.74 -4.49
C GLN A 357 13.97 -34.16 -3.93
N LYS A 358 13.81 -34.32 -2.63
CA LYS A 358 13.86 -35.63 -1.95
C LYS A 358 12.55 -36.40 -2.02
N TYR A 359 11.41 -35.72 -1.88
CA TYR A 359 10.11 -36.39 -1.72
C TYR A 359 9.14 -36.14 -2.88
N GLY A 360 9.44 -35.17 -3.74
CA GLY A 360 8.62 -34.77 -4.88
C GLY A 360 7.51 -33.78 -4.56
N SER A 361 7.00 -33.12 -5.60
CA SER A 361 6.05 -32.02 -5.53
C SER A 361 4.73 -32.39 -4.87
N LEU A 362 4.18 -33.60 -5.15
CA LEU A 362 2.89 -34.03 -4.56
C LEU A 362 2.97 -34.16 -3.04
N LYS A 363 4.04 -34.78 -2.52
CA LYS A 363 4.23 -34.91 -1.08
C LYS A 363 4.49 -33.57 -0.41
N PHE A 364 5.14 -32.64 -1.11
CA PHE A 364 5.32 -31.29 -0.60
C PHE A 364 3.97 -30.55 -0.49
N GLN A 365 3.10 -30.65 -1.51
CA GLN A 365 1.75 -30.06 -1.44
C GLN A 365 0.93 -30.65 -0.29
N GLU A 366 0.92 -31.99 -0.14
CA GLU A 366 0.23 -32.66 0.98
C GLU A 366 0.78 -32.18 2.33
N TYR A 367 2.10 -32.05 2.44
CA TYR A 367 2.74 -31.59 3.66
C TYR A 367 2.38 -30.15 3.98
N MET A 368 2.41 -29.25 3.01
CA MET A 368 2.02 -27.84 3.18
C MET A 368 0.55 -27.68 3.56
N THR A 369 -0.33 -28.56 3.03
CA THR A 369 -1.78 -28.48 3.32
C THR A 369 -2.17 -29.09 4.66
N HIS A 370 -1.54 -30.20 5.05
CA HIS A 370 -1.92 -30.95 6.26
C HIS A 370 -0.99 -30.74 7.45
N GLY A 371 0.19 -30.17 7.23
CA GLY A 371 1.17 -29.88 8.26
C GLY A 371 1.00 -28.51 8.93
N GLU A 372 -0.08 -27.79 8.59
CA GLU A 372 -0.37 -26.50 9.23
C GLU A 372 -0.75 -26.66 10.69
N GLU A 373 -0.08 -25.94 11.56
CA GLU A 373 -0.39 -25.79 12.97
C GLU A 373 -0.70 -24.32 13.32
N THR A 374 -1.30 -24.11 14.48
CA THR A 374 -1.54 -22.74 14.96
C THR A 374 -0.23 -22.11 15.48
N ALA A 375 -0.16 -20.79 15.51
CA ALA A 375 0.95 -20.07 16.15
C ALA A 375 1.13 -20.49 17.63
N VAL A 376 0.04 -20.79 18.32
CA VAL A 376 0.05 -21.26 19.71
C VAL A 376 0.66 -22.66 19.82
N ASP A 377 0.25 -23.63 18.98
CA ASP A 377 0.83 -24.98 18.99
C ASP A 377 2.34 -24.93 18.71
N PHE A 378 2.75 -24.15 17.71
CA PHE A 378 4.18 -23.93 17.40
C PHE A 378 4.93 -23.39 18.63
N ARG A 379 4.44 -22.31 19.24
CA ARG A 379 5.12 -21.70 20.40
C ARG A 379 5.19 -22.63 21.60
N LEU A 380 4.11 -23.36 21.91
CA LEU A 380 4.13 -24.34 22.98
C LEU A 380 5.17 -25.45 22.73
N ALA A 381 5.32 -25.90 21.49
CA ALA A 381 6.37 -26.85 21.09
C ALA A 381 7.76 -26.23 21.16
N TYR A 382 7.93 -24.99 20.69
CA TYR A 382 9.21 -24.27 20.68
C TYR A 382 9.71 -23.96 22.10
N LEU A 383 8.83 -23.55 23.01
CA LEU A 383 9.16 -23.24 24.40
C LEU A 383 9.67 -24.44 25.21
N ARG A 384 9.26 -25.68 24.85
CA ARG A 384 9.72 -26.89 25.53
C ARG A 384 11.01 -27.48 24.99
N LYS A 385 11.50 -26.93 23.85
CA LYS A 385 12.73 -27.38 23.23
C LYS A 385 13.89 -27.15 24.21
N ASP A 386 14.77 -28.14 24.32
CA ASP A 386 15.97 -28.13 25.16
C ASP A 386 15.70 -28.04 26.69
N LEU A 387 14.45 -28.12 27.14
CA LEU A 387 14.10 -28.16 28.56
C LEU A 387 14.00 -29.61 29.09
N ASN A 388 14.56 -29.83 30.25
CA ASN A 388 14.34 -31.07 30.99
C ASN A 388 13.08 -30.95 31.88
N LEU A 389 11.91 -31.27 31.31
CA LEU A 389 10.62 -31.15 31.98
C LEU A 389 10.46 -32.13 33.18
N GLN A 390 11.44 -33.02 33.46
CA GLN A 390 11.51 -33.82 34.70
C GLN A 390 12.03 -32.98 35.89
N LYS A 391 12.73 -31.87 35.60
CA LYS A 391 13.15 -30.93 36.63
C LYS A 391 12.02 -29.96 36.95
N GLN A 392 11.62 -29.92 38.20
CA GLN A 392 10.49 -29.11 38.66
C GLN A 392 10.65 -27.62 38.33
N SER A 393 11.86 -27.06 38.42
CA SER A 393 12.11 -25.65 38.10
C SER A 393 11.94 -25.34 36.59
N GLU A 394 12.42 -26.23 35.72
CA GLU A 394 12.28 -26.06 34.25
C GLU A 394 10.83 -26.25 33.81
N LEU A 395 10.11 -27.21 34.44
CA LEU A 395 8.68 -27.41 34.22
C LEU A 395 7.86 -26.16 34.60
N ILE A 396 8.12 -25.58 35.79
CA ILE A 396 7.40 -24.38 36.25
C ILE A 396 7.67 -23.20 35.27
N ASN A 397 8.92 -23.01 34.85
CA ASN A 397 9.26 -21.96 33.88
C ASN A 397 8.53 -22.18 32.56
N TYR A 398 8.51 -23.41 32.02
CA TYR A 398 7.76 -23.76 30.85
C TYR A 398 6.27 -23.46 30.98
N LEU A 399 5.65 -23.90 32.11
CA LEU A 399 4.22 -23.70 32.35
C LEU A 399 3.85 -22.20 32.40
N ASN A 400 4.66 -21.39 33.07
CA ASN A 400 4.44 -19.95 33.12
C ASN A 400 4.50 -19.33 31.71
N ALA A 401 5.53 -19.64 30.92
CA ALA A 401 5.66 -19.18 29.56
C ALA A 401 4.53 -19.70 28.63
N ALA A 402 4.11 -20.96 28.81
CA ALA A 402 2.99 -21.55 28.10
C ALA A 402 1.66 -20.82 28.38
N LEU A 403 1.42 -20.46 29.66
CA LEU A 403 0.24 -19.68 30.03
C LEU A 403 0.23 -18.29 29.43
N GLU A 404 1.39 -17.61 29.32
CA GLU A 404 1.51 -16.33 28.62
C GLU A 404 1.12 -16.47 27.14
N VAL A 405 1.57 -17.54 26.46
CA VAL A 405 1.18 -17.85 25.08
C VAL A 405 -0.32 -18.14 24.99
N ILE A 406 -0.90 -18.93 25.91
CA ILE A 406 -2.33 -19.24 25.91
C ILE A 406 -3.17 -17.99 26.16
N ALA A 407 -2.68 -17.02 26.93
CA ALA A 407 -3.36 -15.75 27.17
C ALA A 407 -3.57 -14.94 25.89
N THR A 408 -2.76 -15.15 24.83
CA THR A 408 -2.94 -14.49 23.53
C THR A 408 -4.09 -15.08 22.71
N VAL A 409 -4.64 -16.25 23.07
CA VAL A 409 -5.77 -16.85 22.36
C VAL A 409 -7.03 -16.00 22.57
N PRO A 410 -7.69 -15.52 21.48
CA PRO A 410 -8.76 -14.52 21.62
C PRO A 410 -10.02 -15.00 22.32
N THR A 411 -10.27 -16.32 22.35
CA THR A 411 -11.52 -16.87 22.87
C THR A 411 -11.32 -17.69 24.16
N PRO A 412 -12.17 -17.51 25.19
CA PRO A 412 -12.09 -18.31 26.39
C PRO A 412 -12.21 -19.82 26.13
N VAL A 413 -12.99 -20.22 25.13
CA VAL A 413 -13.13 -21.64 24.73
C VAL A 413 -11.80 -22.16 24.18
N GLY A 414 -11.12 -21.38 23.30
CA GLY A 414 -9.81 -21.74 22.79
C GLY A 414 -8.77 -21.86 23.89
N GLN A 415 -8.74 -20.92 24.82
CA GLN A 415 -7.87 -20.99 26.03
C GLN A 415 -8.13 -22.25 26.83
N SER A 416 -9.41 -22.59 27.08
CA SER A 416 -9.80 -23.80 27.85
C SER A 416 -9.33 -25.11 27.17
N VAL A 417 -9.31 -25.16 25.82
CA VAL A 417 -8.78 -26.33 25.07
C VAL A 417 -7.29 -26.54 25.37
N TYR A 418 -6.48 -25.48 25.28
CA TYR A 418 -5.05 -25.56 25.60
C TYR A 418 -4.76 -25.82 27.04
N LEU A 419 -5.51 -25.21 27.98
CA LEU A 419 -5.38 -25.48 29.41
C LEU A 419 -5.68 -26.95 29.75
N LYS A 420 -6.73 -27.55 29.19
CA LYS A 420 -7.03 -28.96 29.36
C LYS A 420 -5.92 -29.87 28.81
N LYS A 421 -5.32 -29.50 27.68
CA LYS A 421 -4.18 -30.22 27.09
C LYS A 421 -2.97 -30.19 28.04
N LEU A 422 -2.62 -29.02 28.60
CA LEU A 422 -1.54 -28.90 29.62
C LEU A 422 -1.86 -29.63 30.90
N ALA A 423 -3.08 -29.47 31.45
CA ALA A 423 -3.52 -30.15 32.68
C ALA A 423 -3.40 -31.67 32.54
N GLY A 424 -3.86 -32.23 31.41
CA GLY A 424 -3.79 -33.68 31.17
C GLY A 424 -2.36 -34.19 30.96
N GLU A 425 -1.50 -33.42 30.26
CA GLU A 425 -0.12 -33.81 30.00
C GLU A 425 0.74 -33.86 31.28
N PHE A 426 0.57 -32.89 32.17
CA PHE A 426 1.42 -32.75 33.35
C PHE A 426 0.72 -33.16 34.66
N GLY A 427 -0.50 -33.68 34.59
CA GLY A 427 -1.25 -34.12 35.78
C GLY A 427 -1.61 -32.97 36.74
N LEU A 428 -1.88 -31.77 36.23
CA LEU A 428 -2.15 -30.56 37.00
C LEU A 428 -3.65 -30.33 37.20
N ASP A 429 -4.00 -29.64 38.31
CA ASP A 429 -5.37 -29.18 38.49
C ASP A 429 -5.74 -28.06 37.50
N LEU A 430 -6.77 -28.28 36.69
CA LEU A 430 -7.25 -27.32 35.69
C LEU A 430 -7.63 -25.98 36.32
N GLY A 431 -8.32 -26.00 37.47
CA GLY A 431 -8.73 -24.77 38.16
C GLY A 431 -7.55 -23.92 38.65
N SER A 432 -6.40 -24.54 38.92
CA SER A 432 -5.17 -23.82 39.25
C SER A 432 -4.57 -23.12 38.03
N LEU A 433 -4.58 -23.77 36.86
CA LEU A 433 -4.13 -23.16 35.60
C LEU A 433 -5.06 -22.02 35.17
N GLU A 434 -6.37 -22.18 35.33
CA GLU A 434 -7.36 -21.13 35.01
C GLU A 434 -7.16 -19.89 35.89
N ARG A 435 -6.93 -20.07 37.20
CA ARG A 435 -6.65 -18.96 38.15
C ARG A 435 -5.34 -18.24 37.76
N GLN A 436 -4.30 -19.00 37.42
CA GLN A 436 -3.02 -18.44 37.00
C GLN A 436 -3.18 -17.67 35.70
N LEU A 437 -3.88 -18.20 34.69
CA LEU A 437 -4.17 -17.51 33.43
C LEU A 437 -4.93 -16.21 33.69
N ALA A 438 -5.94 -16.20 34.56
CA ALA A 438 -6.71 -15.00 34.90
C ALA A 438 -5.86 -13.91 35.60
N SER A 439 -4.71 -14.27 36.19
CA SER A 439 -3.77 -13.32 36.80
C SER A 439 -2.80 -12.68 35.78
N ILE A 440 -2.70 -13.24 34.56
CA ILE A 440 -1.88 -12.69 33.51
C ILE A 440 -2.64 -11.50 32.91
N PRO A 441 -2.04 -10.30 32.87
CA PRO A 441 -2.67 -9.16 32.19
C PRO A 441 -3.00 -9.53 30.75
N ALA A 442 -4.25 -9.35 30.34
CA ALA A 442 -4.61 -9.50 28.94
C ALA A 442 -3.64 -8.66 28.08
N PRO A 443 -3.17 -9.19 26.92
CA PRO A 443 -2.36 -8.40 26.01
C PRO A 443 -3.09 -7.07 25.79
N ARG A 444 -2.49 -5.96 26.20
CA ARG A 444 -3.06 -4.64 25.99
C ARG A 444 -3.25 -4.49 24.48
N ALA A 445 -4.49 -4.35 24.04
CA ALA A 445 -4.74 -3.56 22.83
C ALA A 445 -3.98 -2.25 23.05
N VAL A 446 -2.91 -2.03 22.32
CA VAL A 446 -2.07 -0.84 22.46
C VAL A 446 -2.98 0.35 22.16
N PRO A 447 -3.35 1.19 23.14
CA PRO A 447 -3.93 2.47 22.81
C PRO A 447 -2.80 3.18 22.05
N ALA A 448 -3.12 3.78 20.91
CA ALA A 448 -2.17 4.61 20.18
C ALA A 448 -1.43 5.49 21.19
N ALA A 449 -0.15 5.21 21.40
CA ALA A 449 0.66 5.93 22.35
C ALA A 449 0.69 7.39 21.94
N PRO A 450 0.43 8.35 22.86
CA PRO A 450 0.79 9.73 22.59
C PRO A 450 2.30 9.75 22.37
N MET A 451 2.75 10.34 21.29
CA MET A 451 4.16 10.51 20.97
C MET A 451 4.87 11.17 22.15
N GLY A 452 5.51 10.35 22.97
CA GLY A 452 6.44 10.78 24.01
C GLY A 452 7.73 11.20 23.32
N THR A 453 8.15 12.41 23.63
CA THR A 453 9.45 12.97 23.29
C THR A 453 10.57 11.98 23.59
N VAL A 454 11.28 11.56 22.54
CA VAL A 454 12.53 10.80 22.63
C VAL A 454 13.58 11.77 23.22
N PRO A 455 14.31 11.41 24.30
CA PRO A 455 15.45 12.20 24.71
C PRO A 455 16.55 12.11 23.66
N PRO A 456 17.31 13.20 23.43
CA PRO A 456 18.34 13.22 22.41
C PRO A 456 19.50 12.27 22.76
N PRO A 457 20.13 11.59 21.77
CA PRO A 457 21.36 10.83 22.01
C PRO A 457 22.50 11.79 22.36
N GLU A 458 23.34 11.36 23.29
CA GLU A 458 24.56 12.05 23.66
C GLU A 458 25.52 12.17 22.45
N GLU A 459 26.00 13.41 22.22
CA GLU A 459 26.92 13.75 21.13
C GLU A 459 28.32 13.17 21.39
N GLU A 460 28.78 12.30 20.51
CA GLU A 460 30.24 12.17 20.29
C GLU A 460 30.65 13.07 19.12
N ALA A 461 31.56 13.98 19.42
CA ALA A 461 32.03 15.03 18.54
C ALA A 461 32.87 14.50 17.37
N GLY A 462 32.40 14.73 16.14
CA GLY A 462 33.17 14.56 14.92
C GLY A 462 32.63 15.46 13.82
N SER A 463 33.23 16.62 13.67
CA SER A 463 32.85 17.71 12.78
C SER A 463 32.99 17.36 11.29
N VAL A 464 31.85 17.36 10.57
CA VAL A 464 31.82 17.55 9.11
C VAL A 464 30.66 18.52 8.84
N PRO A 465 30.85 19.62 8.07
CA PRO A 465 29.78 20.60 7.82
C PRO A 465 28.71 20.04 6.89
N PRO A 466 27.43 20.40 7.11
CA PRO A 466 26.32 19.92 6.28
C PRO A 466 26.27 20.63 4.92
N PRO A 467 25.81 19.96 3.87
CA PRO A 467 25.45 20.60 2.60
C PRO A 467 24.16 21.42 2.78
N ALA A 468 24.09 22.52 2.03
CA ALA A 468 23.01 23.49 2.06
C ALA A 468 21.62 22.86 1.83
N GLU A 469 20.67 23.27 2.68
CA GLU A 469 19.25 22.93 2.58
C GLU A 469 18.61 23.66 1.40
N ASP A 470 17.96 22.88 0.51
CA ASP A 470 16.95 23.44 -0.40
C ASP A 470 15.62 23.59 0.37
N PRO A 471 15.02 24.77 0.40
CA PRO A 471 13.74 24.97 1.06
C PRO A 471 12.61 24.65 0.09
N ASP A 472 12.01 23.49 0.14
CA ASP A 472 10.57 23.32 -0.11
C ASP A 472 10.14 21.83 -0.16
N TRP A 473 10.12 21.15 0.99
CA TRP A 473 9.32 19.95 1.14
C TRP A 473 8.77 19.85 2.57
N THR A 474 7.69 20.58 2.83
CA THR A 474 6.90 20.36 4.05
C THR A 474 5.93 19.19 3.82
N VAL A 475 6.18 18.06 4.50
CA VAL A 475 5.18 17.00 4.66
C VAL A 475 4.04 17.60 5.52
N PRO A 476 2.79 17.61 5.03
CA PRO A 476 1.67 18.05 5.87
C PRO A 476 1.48 17.06 7.02
N ALA A 477 1.44 17.56 8.23
CA ALA A 477 1.05 16.78 9.42
C ALA A 477 -0.34 16.16 9.21
N PRO A 478 -0.65 14.97 9.81
CA PRO A 478 -1.96 14.36 9.72
C PRO A 478 -3.00 15.33 10.31
N SER A 479 -3.90 15.80 9.47
CA SER A 479 -4.97 16.70 9.87
C SER A 479 -5.95 15.95 10.78
N GLN A 480 -6.22 16.51 11.94
CA GLN A 480 -7.33 16.12 12.81
C GLN A 480 -8.65 16.12 12.00
N PRO A 481 -9.65 15.30 12.35
CA PRO A 481 -10.93 15.31 11.67
C PRO A 481 -11.53 16.73 11.77
N THR A 482 -11.46 17.46 10.67
CA THR A 482 -12.02 18.80 10.57
C THR A 482 -13.54 18.69 10.57
N THR A 483 -14.17 19.16 11.64
CA THR A 483 -15.62 19.35 11.63
C THR A 483 -15.93 20.39 10.55
N LEU A 484 -16.70 19.98 9.53
CA LEU A 484 -17.15 20.86 8.45
C LEU A 484 -17.82 22.12 9.04
N SER A 485 -17.40 23.27 8.59
CA SER A 485 -18.07 24.52 8.92
C SER A 485 -19.53 24.51 8.41
N ARG A 486 -20.39 25.34 9.00
CA ARG A 486 -21.80 25.46 8.57
C ARG A 486 -21.90 25.80 7.08
N GLY A 487 -20.99 26.65 6.58
CA GLY A 487 -20.96 27.03 5.17
C GLY A 487 -20.53 25.89 4.24
N GLU A 488 -19.52 25.10 4.61
CA GLU A 488 -19.08 23.94 3.83
C GLU A 488 -20.16 22.89 3.76
N ARG A 489 -20.83 22.61 4.89
CA ARG A 489 -21.95 21.67 4.92
C ARG A 489 -23.11 22.15 4.01
N ALA A 490 -23.46 23.44 4.05
CA ALA A 490 -24.49 24.02 3.19
C ALA A 490 -24.10 23.91 1.70
N ALA A 491 -22.83 24.17 1.37
CA ALA A 491 -22.31 24.05 0.01
C ALA A 491 -22.37 22.59 -0.50
N GLN A 492 -21.94 21.64 0.33
CA GLN A 492 -21.98 20.21 -0.04
C GLN A 492 -23.41 19.70 -0.25
N ILE A 493 -24.34 20.05 0.63
CA ILE A 493 -25.75 19.67 0.51
C ILE A 493 -26.36 20.28 -0.76
N LEU A 494 -26.11 21.57 -1.01
CA LEU A 494 -26.67 22.25 -2.18
C LEU A 494 -26.11 21.69 -3.50
N LEU A 495 -24.79 21.40 -3.56
CA LEU A 495 -24.19 20.74 -4.70
C LEU A 495 -24.76 19.32 -4.92
N LYS A 496 -24.99 18.59 -3.85
CA LYS A 496 -25.60 17.26 -3.94
C LYS A 496 -26.99 17.32 -4.57
N TYR A 497 -27.84 18.24 -4.12
CA TYR A 497 -29.14 18.44 -4.76
C TYR A 497 -29.00 18.90 -6.22
N TYR A 498 -28.06 19.79 -6.52
CA TYR A 498 -27.80 20.22 -7.90
C TYR A 498 -27.46 19.04 -8.83
N CYS A 499 -26.70 18.07 -8.35
CA CYS A 499 -26.32 16.87 -9.12
C CYS A 499 -27.53 16.01 -9.48
N TYR A 500 -28.47 15.81 -8.55
CA TYR A 500 -29.48 14.77 -8.67
C TYR A 500 -30.94 15.28 -8.80
N ASP A 501 -31.19 16.57 -8.55
CA ASP A 501 -32.55 17.14 -8.57
C ASP A 501 -32.69 18.21 -9.66
N ALA A 502 -33.52 17.93 -10.67
CA ALA A 502 -33.74 18.82 -11.81
C ALA A 502 -34.40 20.15 -11.42
N GLU A 503 -35.28 20.16 -10.38
CA GLU A 503 -35.95 21.36 -9.90
C GLU A 503 -34.94 22.29 -9.19
N VAL A 504 -34.05 21.73 -8.38
CA VAL A 504 -32.98 22.50 -7.74
C VAL A 504 -31.99 23.05 -8.76
N ARG A 505 -31.64 22.25 -9.78
CA ARG A 505 -30.82 22.73 -10.92
C ARG A 505 -31.47 23.96 -11.58
N TYR A 506 -32.71 23.84 -11.98
CA TYR A 506 -33.46 24.94 -12.62
C TYR A 506 -33.50 26.19 -11.73
N ARG A 507 -33.73 26.01 -10.41
CA ARG A 507 -33.77 27.11 -9.45
C ARG A 507 -32.43 27.80 -9.30
N LEU A 508 -31.31 27.06 -9.20
CA LEU A 508 -29.97 27.64 -9.09
C LEU A 508 -29.54 28.33 -10.40
N ASP A 509 -29.84 27.73 -11.55
CA ASP A 509 -29.50 28.29 -12.86
C ASP A 509 -30.29 29.56 -13.19
N ALA A 510 -31.48 29.72 -12.59
CA ALA A 510 -32.29 30.94 -12.72
C ALA A 510 -31.77 32.11 -11.85
N LEU A 511 -30.86 31.84 -10.89
CA LEU A 511 -30.23 32.87 -10.07
C LEU A 511 -29.00 33.43 -10.83
N ALA A 512 -29.19 34.55 -11.52
CA ALA A 512 -28.20 35.12 -12.46
C ALA A 512 -26.79 35.36 -11.87
N ASP A 513 -26.69 35.63 -10.55
CA ASP A 513 -25.44 36.00 -9.87
C ASP A 513 -25.03 35.00 -8.79
N PHE A 514 -25.64 33.79 -8.78
CA PHE A 514 -25.28 32.80 -7.77
C PHE A 514 -23.85 32.26 -7.97
N GLN A 515 -23.03 32.39 -6.92
CA GLN A 515 -21.69 31.82 -6.83
C GLN A 515 -21.48 31.23 -5.44
N PHE A 516 -20.77 30.12 -5.37
CA PHE A 516 -20.34 29.59 -4.07
C PHE A 516 -19.25 30.48 -3.49
N PRO A 517 -19.35 30.90 -2.21
CA PRO A 517 -18.36 31.78 -1.57
C PRO A 517 -16.94 31.19 -1.56
N GLN A 518 -16.84 29.87 -1.43
CA GLN A 518 -15.55 29.18 -1.43
C GLN A 518 -15.16 28.78 -2.87
N LEU A 519 -13.93 29.17 -3.28
CA LEU A 519 -13.44 28.97 -4.62
C LEU A 519 -13.47 27.49 -5.08
N ALA A 520 -13.13 26.55 -4.17
CA ALA A 520 -13.13 25.12 -4.49
C ALA A 520 -14.53 24.59 -4.88
N TYR A 521 -15.57 24.98 -4.13
CA TYR A 521 -16.96 24.62 -4.45
C TYR A 521 -17.46 25.32 -5.73
N GLN A 522 -17.05 26.55 -5.97
CA GLN A 522 -17.37 27.25 -7.21
C GLN A 522 -16.76 26.59 -8.44
N GLN A 523 -15.51 26.16 -8.35
CA GLN A 523 -14.84 25.42 -9.43
C GLN A 523 -15.54 24.09 -9.71
N LEU A 524 -15.83 23.33 -8.66
CA LEU A 524 -16.55 22.06 -8.77
C LEU A 524 -17.94 22.25 -9.39
N TYR A 525 -18.70 23.25 -8.94
CA TYR A 525 -20.00 23.62 -9.51
C TYR A 525 -19.90 23.92 -11.00
N THR A 526 -18.90 24.66 -11.43
CA THR A 526 -18.69 25.01 -12.84
C THR A 526 -18.46 23.77 -13.70
N VAL A 527 -17.65 22.82 -13.23
CA VAL A 527 -17.40 21.54 -13.94
C VAL A 527 -18.67 20.70 -14.01
N ILE A 528 -19.40 20.56 -12.89
CA ILE A 528 -20.66 19.81 -12.84
C ILE A 528 -21.70 20.43 -13.78
N LYS A 529 -21.83 21.75 -13.79
CA LYS A 529 -22.76 22.48 -14.67
C LYS A 529 -22.43 22.27 -16.14
N HIS A 530 -21.14 22.29 -16.50
CA HIS A 530 -20.71 22.03 -17.86
C HIS A 530 -21.00 20.58 -18.29
N TYR A 531 -20.74 19.62 -17.39
CA TYR A 531 -21.05 18.21 -17.65
C TYR A 531 -22.56 17.99 -17.88
N LEU A 532 -23.40 18.53 -17.01
CA LEU A 532 -24.86 18.39 -17.09
C LEU A 532 -25.49 19.14 -18.30
N ALA A 533 -24.79 20.09 -18.89
CA ALA A 533 -25.23 20.73 -20.14
C ALA A 533 -25.20 19.77 -21.35
N GLY A 534 -24.40 18.71 -21.30
CA GLY A 534 -24.28 17.69 -22.35
C GLY A 534 -24.88 16.32 -21.99
N HIS A 535 -25.30 16.11 -20.73
CA HIS A 535 -25.74 14.80 -20.23
C HIS A 535 -27.05 14.94 -19.45
N SER A 536 -27.97 13.97 -19.60
CA SER A 536 -29.26 13.94 -18.87
C SER A 536 -29.09 13.61 -17.39
N ASP A 537 -28.12 12.72 -17.09
CA ASP A 537 -27.90 12.17 -15.77
C ASP A 537 -26.51 12.48 -15.26
N PHE A 538 -26.40 12.67 -13.94
CA PHE A 538 -25.12 12.91 -13.29
C PHE A 538 -24.43 11.59 -12.94
N VAL A 539 -23.25 11.35 -13.53
CA VAL A 539 -22.40 10.17 -13.25
C VAL A 539 -21.12 10.63 -12.58
N PRO A 540 -20.95 10.46 -11.24
CA PRO A 540 -19.79 10.94 -10.49
C PRO A 540 -18.46 10.44 -11.07
N ALA A 541 -18.36 9.15 -11.42
CA ALA A 541 -17.16 8.55 -11.96
C ALA A 541 -16.69 9.21 -13.28
N ALA A 542 -17.61 9.64 -14.13
CA ALA A 542 -17.29 10.34 -15.38
C ALA A 542 -16.78 11.75 -15.13
N VAL A 543 -17.40 12.48 -14.20
CA VAL A 543 -16.95 13.83 -13.84
C VAL A 543 -15.56 13.82 -13.20
N MET A 544 -15.22 12.78 -12.43
CA MET A 544 -13.91 12.64 -11.79
C MET A 544 -12.73 12.63 -12.77
N ASP A 545 -12.91 12.16 -14.00
CA ASP A 545 -11.85 12.17 -15.02
C ASP A 545 -11.41 13.58 -15.44
N HIS A 546 -12.26 14.57 -15.18
CA HIS A 546 -12.00 15.98 -15.53
C HIS A 546 -11.58 16.84 -14.33
N LEU A 547 -11.44 16.22 -13.14
CA LEU A 547 -11.13 16.91 -11.89
C LEU A 547 -9.69 16.68 -11.45
N THR A 548 -9.12 17.70 -10.78
CA THR A 548 -7.87 17.54 -10.04
C THR A 548 -8.08 16.65 -8.81
N PRO A 549 -7.02 16.03 -8.23
CA PRO A 549 -7.16 15.17 -7.06
C PRO A 549 -7.88 15.82 -5.87
N GLY A 550 -7.64 17.13 -5.63
CA GLY A 550 -8.36 17.88 -4.59
C GLY A 550 -9.85 18.06 -4.89
N ALA A 551 -10.22 18.30 -6.15
CA ALA A 551 -11.61 18.43 -6.57
C ALA A 551 -12.32 17.05 -6.60
N GLN A 552 -11.62 15.96 -6.91
CA GLN A 552 -12.13 14.59 -6.78
C GLN A 552 -12.49 14.28 -5.32
N SER A 553 -11.60 14.65 -4.38
CA SER A 553 -11.84 14.51 -2.94
C SER A 553 -13.09 15.29 -2.52
N LEU A 554 -13.22 16.54 -2.98
CA LEU A 554 -14.38 17.37 -2.67
C LEU A 554 -15.70 16.79 -3.22
N LEU A 555 -15.70 16.31 -4.46
CA LEU A 555 -16.86 15.63 -5.06
C LEU A 555 -17.24 14.38 -4.26
N SER A 556 -16.25 13.59 -3.83
CA SER A 556 -16.51 12.40 -3.02
C SER A 556 -17.12 12.75 -1.65
N GLN A 557 -16.69 13.86 -1.02
CA GLN A 557 -17.32 14.36 0.20
C GLN A 557 -18.77 14.80 -0.03
N VAL A 558 -19.06 15.48 -1.15
CA VAL A 558 -20.42 15.81 -1.56
C VAL A 558 -21.25 14.54 -1.73
N GLU A 559 -20.67 13.49 -2.32
CA GLU A 559 -21.34 12.21 -2.54
C GLU A 559 -21.66 11.44 -1.24
N THR A 560 -20.92 11.67 -0.16
CA THR A 560 -21.21 11.08 1.16
C THR A 560 -22.35 11.76 1.92
N GLN A 561 -22.76 13.00 1.52
CA GLN A 561 -23.86 13.69 2.18
C GLN A 561 -25.18 12.95 1.99
N ILE A 562 -25.95 12.85 3.07
CA ILE A 562 -27.32 12.32 3.03
C ILE A 562 -28.26 13.50 2.80
N ILE A 563 -29.03 13.45 1.73
CA ILE A 563 -30.08 14.45 1.42
C ILE A 563 -31.45 13.84 1.67
N ALA A 564 -32.33 14.60 2.31
CA ALA A 564 -33.70 14.19 2.56
C ALA A 564 -34.61 14.58 1.39
N GLU A 565 -35.52 13.69 1.02
CA GLU A 565 -36.54 14.01 0.01
C GLU A 565 -37.69 14.85 0.59
N GLU A 566 -38.07 14.58 1.85
CA GLU A 566 -39.05 15.37 2.58
C GLU A 566 -38.44 16.69 3.07
N GLY A 567 -39.11 17.81 2.81
CA GLY A 567 -38.63 19.13 3.24
C GLY A 567 -37.49 19.72 2.40
N LYS A 568 -37.14 19.14 1.24
CA LYS A 568 -36.02 19.59 0.39
C LYS A 568 -36.08 21.08 0.05
N ALA A 569 -37.29 21.64 -0.24
CA ALA A 569 -37.45 23.05 -0.59
C ALA A 569 -36.95 23.98 0.54
N GLN A 570 -37.22 23.63 1.79
CA GLN A 570 -36.76 24.37 2.96
C GLN A 570 -35.24 24.22 3.12
N VAL A 571 -34.73 23.00 3.05
CA VAL A 571 -33.29 22.73 3.15
C VAL A 571 -32.49 23.49 2.09
N VAL A 572 -32.96 23.49 0.84
CA VAL A 572 -32.30 24.25 -0.26
C VAL A 572 -32.36 25.76 0.02
N THR A 573 -33.50 26.27 0.54
CA THR A 573 -33.67 27.70 0.88
C THR A 573 -32.70 28.07 2.02
N ASP A 574 -32.60 27.24 3.05
CA ASP A 574 -31.66 27.47 4.18
C ASP A 574 -30.22 27.42 3.72
N CYS A 575 -29.80 26.46 2.89
CA CYS A 575 -28.47 26.42 2.29
C CYS A 575 -28.16 27.68 1.48
N LEU A 576 -29.12 28.12 0.63
CA LEU A 576 -28.93 29.35 -0.14
C LEU A 576 -28.79 30.56 0.79
N ARG A 577 -29.61 30.71 1.83
CA ARG A 577 -29.49 31.80 2.81
C ARG A 577 -28.10 31.81 3.48
N VAL A 578 -27.61 30.65 3.91
CA VAL A 578 -26.28 30.53 4.52
C VAL A 578 -25.21 31.01 3.54
N LEU A 579 -25.25 30.53 2.29
CA LEU A 579 -24.20 30.81 1.29
C LEU A 579 -24.25 32.23 0.74
N THR A 580 -25.47 32.80 0.51
CA THR A 580 -25.61 34.10 -0.17
C THR A 580 -25.77 35.28 0.79
N THR A 581 -26.11 35.00 2.06
CA THR A 581 -26.40 36.08 3.01
C THR A 581 -25.57 36.00 4.28
N GLU A 582 -25.55 34.85 4.98
CA GLU A 582 -24.86 34.73 6.28
C GLU A 582 -23.35 34.74 6.13
N LEU A 583 -22.77 33.94 5.22
CA LEU A 583 -21.33 33.88 5.01
C LEU A 583 -20.75 35.20 4.49
N PRO A 584 -21.33 35.87 3.47
CA PRO A 584 -20.85 37.18 3.03
C PRO A 584 -20.92 38.24 4.14
N LEU A 585 -21.99 38.22 4.97
CA LEU A 585 -22.10 39.12 6.09
C LEU A 585 -21.03 38.88 7.16
N THR A 586 -20.76 37.63 7.48
CA THR A 586 -19.71 37.24 8.43
C THR A 586 -18.33 37.69 7.92
N ALA A 587 -18.04 37.46 6.64
CA ALA A 587 -16.79 37.88 6.00
C ALA A 587 -16.65 39.43 6.03
N GLN A 588 -17.73 40.18 5.80
CA GLN A 588 -17.73 41.64 5.91
C GLN A 588 -17.44 42.11 7.34
N ILE A 589 -18.02 41.44 8.34
CA ILE A 589 -17.75 41.75 9.76
C ILE A 589 -16.27 41.51 10.07
N GLU A 590 -15.72 40.37 9.70
CA GLU A 590 -14.30 40.02 9.94
C GLU A 590 -13.36 41.02 9.24
N GLN A 591 -13.63 41.36 7.99
CA GLN A 591 -12.86 42.32 7.22
C GLN A 591 -12.91 43.73 7.81
N THR A 592 -14.09 44.17 8.22
CA THR A 592 -14.28 45.47 8.87
C THR A 592 -13.56 45.52 10.24
N GLN A 593 -13.61 44.42 11.00
CA GLN A 593 -12.91 44.28 12.27
C GLN A 593 -11.37 44.33 12.09
N ALA A 594 -10.86 43.66 11.07
CA ALA A 594 -9.43 43.69 10.75
C ALA A 594 -8.98 45.11 10.36
N ALA A 595 -9.76 45.80 9.52
CA ALA A 595 -9.51 47.20 9.14
C ALA A 595 -9.58 48.17 10.36
N LEU A 596 -10.51 47.93 11.28
CA LEU A 596 -10.62 48.72 12.52
C LEU A 596 -9.38 48.53 13.42
N ASN A 597 -8.90 47.30 13.53
CA ASN A 597 -7.67 47.02 14.29
C ASN A 597 -6.45 47.73 13.67
N GLU A 598 -6.33 47.69 12.34
CA GLU A 598 -5.26 48.40 11.62
C GLU A 598 -5.34 49.91 11.79
N ALA A 599 -6.53 50.50 11.62
CA ALA A 599 -6.75 51.93 11.84
C ALA A 599 -6.44 52.33 13.30
N SER A 600 -6.75 51.46 14.27
CA SER A 600 -6.45 51.66 15.68
C SER A 600 -4.94 51.67 15.95
N MET A 601 -4.17 50.82 15.29
CA MET A 601 -2.70 50.78 15.39
C MET A 601 -2.06 52.03 14.77
N LEU A 602 -2.66 52.58 13.71
CA LEU A 602 -2.19 53.78 13.03
C LEU A 602 -2.66 55.11 13.71
N GLY A 603 -3.60 55.04 14.67
CA GLY A 603 -4.15 56.19 15.38
C GLY A 603 -5.05 57.09 14.54
N ASP A 604 -5.63 56.56 13.44
CA ASP A 604 -6.50 57.33 12.53
C ASP A 604 -7.94 57.41 13.11
N SER A 605 -8.19 58.46 13.85
CA SER A 605 -9.46 58.70 14.56
C SER A 605 -10.69 58.75 13.64
N ASP A 606 -10.55 59.29 12.43
CA ASP A 606 -11.67 59.40 11.49
C ASP A 606 -12.04 58.03 10.89
N GLN A 607 -11.03 57.24 10.53
CA GLN A 607 -11.26 55.86 10.07
C GLN A 607 -11.80 54.97 11.18
N ILE A 608 -11.33 55.10 12.42
CA ILE A 608 -11.83 54.33 13.59
C ILE A 608 -13.32 54.61 13.78
N LEU A 609 -13.77 55.86 13.74
CA LEU A 609 -15.18 56.22 13.91
C LEU A 609 -16.04 55.69 12.78
N HIS A 610 -15.55 55.79 11.54
CA HIS A 610 -16.28 55.26 10.35
C HIS A 610 -16.44 53.75 10.41
N LEU A 611 -15.34 53.00 10.63
CA LEU A 611 -15.36 51.54 10.69
C LEU A 611 -16.15 51.01 11.89
N THR A 612 -16.09 51.69 13.04
CA THR A 612 -16.93 51.33 14.20
C THR A 612 -18.41 51.47 13.89
N THR A 613 -18.81 52.55 13.21
CA THR A 613 -20.21 52.76 12.80
C THR A 613 -20.66 51.69 11.82
N GLN A 614 -19.82 51.37 10.84
CA GLN A 614 -20.08 50.30 9.87
C GLN A 614 -20.21 48.94 10.57
N LEU A 615 -19.34 48.61 11.51
CA LEU A 615 -19.36 47.36 12.26
C LEU A 615 -20.65 47.21 13.09
N VAL A 616 -21.10 48.29 13.73
CA VAL A 616 -22.38 48.32 14.47
C VAL A 616 -23.57 48.02 13.55
N GLN A 617 -23.61 48.61 12.36
CA GLN A 617 -24.67 48.31 11.36
C GLN A 617 -24.63 46.85 10.88
N LEU A 618 -23.44 46.28 10.66
CA LEU A 618 -23.31 44.87 10.27
C LEU A 618 -23.77 43.93 11.39
N TYR A 619 -23.45 44.22 12.65
CA TYR A 619 -23.94 43.42 13.79
C TYR A 619 -25.46 43.53 13.99
N GLN A 620 -26.05 44.71 13.79
CA GLN A 620 -27.49 44.89 13.83
C GLN A 620 -28.19 44.05 12.75
N ARG A 621 -27.61 44.03 11.53
CA ARG A 621 -28.09 43.17 10.42
C ARG A 621 -27.98 41.69 10.75
N GLN A 622 -26.88 41.27 11.38
CA GLN A 622 -26.69 39.90 11.84
C GLN A 622 -27.72 39.50 12.93
N GLN A 623 -28.01 40.39 13.86
CA GLN A 623 -29.01 40.14 14.90
C GLN A 623 -30.43 40.05 14.33
N ALA A 624 -30.79 40.92 13.39
CA ALA A 624 -32.10 40.89 12.75
C ALA A 624 -32.34 39.54 12.06
N MET A 625 -31.35 39.02 11.36
CA MET A 625 -31.40 37.69 10.71
C MET A 625 -31.61 36.54 11.70
N LYS A 626 -30.94 36.60 12.87
CA LYS A 626 -31.13 35.58 13.93
C LYS A 626 -32.49 35.59 14.56
N THR A 627 -33.14 36.77 14.60
CA THR A 627 -34.48 36.93 15.16
C THR A 627 -35.57 36.41 14.21
N GLU A 628 -35.32 36.49 12.89
CA GLU A 628 -36.21 35.89 11.86
C GLU A 628 -36.11 34.35 11.84
N GLU A 629 -35.04 33.74 12.33
CA GLU A 629 -34.92 32.28 12.48
C GLU A 629 -35.76 31.69 13.63
N ILE A 630 -36.14 32.50 14.62
CA ILE A 630 -36.80 32.04 15.84
C ILE A 630 -38.33 32.18 15.74
N ASN A 631 -38.83 32.99 14.80
CA ASN A 631 -40.24 33.18 14.51
C ASN A 631 -40.70 32.40 13.27
#